data_aed1ff21c17083b9c9c4d33a0b4563ed
#
_entry.id   aed1ff21c17083b9c9c4d33a0b4563ed
#
_cell.length_a   1.000
_cell.length_b   1.000
_cell.length_c   1.000
_cell.angle_alpha   90.00
_cell.angle_beta   90.00
_cell.angle_gamma   90.00
#
_symmetry.space_group_name_H-M   'P 1'
#
loop_
_entity.id
_entity.type
_entity.pdbx_description
1 polymer ?
#
loop_
_entity_poly.entity_id
_entity_poly.type
_entity_poly.pdbx_seq_one_letter_code
_entity_poly.pdbx_strand_id
1 'polypeptide(L)'
;MLQRMKRLALIVLLASSAPAWAGASNFTLVNGTKGALAELSIRRAGTAEWKALGAAPSAGARGAIQFSDPDCAFDIRATVPGSGPVTWAGVNLCDVKSVTLQRDPSAGAWVDYDQ
;
A
#
# COMPACT_ATOMS: atom_id res chain seq x y z
N MET A 1 -5.86 -47.17 28.82
CA MET A 1 -5.64 -46.65 28.65
C MET A 1 -5.76 -45.83 28.37
N LEU A 2 -5.72 -45.83 28.19
CA LEU A 2 -5.62 -45.05 27.87
C LEU A 2 -5.71 -44.30 27.39
N GLN A 3 -5.62 -44.00 26.87
CA GLN A 3 -5.42 -43.36 26.37
C GLN A 3 -5.70 -42.66 25.88
N ARG A 4 -5.75 -42.77 25.64
CA ARG A 4 -5.75 -42.18 25.10
C ARG A 4 -6.11 -41.26 24.72
N MET A 5 -6.06 -41.10 24.63
CA MET A 5 -6.17 -40.23 24.22
C MET A 5 -6.06 -39.39 23.93
N LYS A 6 -5.79 -39.32 23.69
CA LYS A 6 -5.37 -38.47 23.36
C LYS A 6 -5.38 -37.84 22.55
N ARG A 7 -5.42 -38.05 22.13
CA ARG A 7 -5.19 -37.41 21.30
C ARG A 7 -5.68 -36.58 20.80
N LEU A 8 -5.83 -36.60 20.75
CA LEU A 8 -6.05 -35.68 20.17
C LEU A 8 -6.05 -34.69 20.01
N ALA A 9 -6.01 -34.43 20.01
CA ALA A 9 -5.93 -33.34 19.86
C ALA A 9 -5.32 -32.74 19.27
N LEU A 10 -5.01 -32.99 18.76
CA LEU A 10 -4.39 -32.30 18.11
C LEU A 10 -4.73 -31.72 17.20
N ILE A 11 -5.07 -31.82 16.91
CA ILE A 11 -5.27 -31.26 16.05
C ILE A 11 -5.60 -30.21 15.80
N VAL A 12 -5.78 -30.02 15.88
CA VAL A 12 -6.03 -29.00 15.71
C VAL A 12 -5.47 -28.05 15.51
N LEU A 13 -5.02 -28.08 15.44
CA LEU A 13 -4.41 -27.21 15.26
C LEU A 13 -4.16 -26.79 14.28
N LEU A 14 -4.21 -27.12 13.79
CA LEU A 14 -3.93 -26.82 12.85
C LEU A 14 -4.49 -26.07 12.19
N ALA A 15 -5.01 -26.15 12.05
CA ALA A 15 -5.71 -25.56 11.40
C ALA A 15 -5.50 -24.32 11.53
N SER A 16 -5.25 -23.95 11.96
CA SER A 16 -5.13 -22.74 12.20
C SER A 16 -4.28 -22.12 11.48
N SER A 17 -3.91 -22.44 10.79
CA SER A 17 -3.06 -21.83 10.17
C SER A 17 -3.60 -21.05 9.20
N ALA A 18 -4.32 -20.42 9.28
CA ALA A 18 -4.88 -19.65 8.38
C ALA A 18 -3.99 -18.66 7.89
N PRO A 19 -3.91 -18.43 6.78
CA PRO A 19 -3.05 -17.57 6.34
C PRO A 19 -3.60 -16.38 6.21
N ALA A 20 -3.25 -15.53 6.11
CA ALA A 20 -3.78 -14.53 6.22
C ALA A 20 -3.51 -13.73 5.21
N TRP A 21 -3.23 -13.15 4.82
CA TRP A 21 -2.81 -12.48 3.97
C TRP A 21 -3.65 -11.66 3.34
N ALA A 22 -4.14 -11.34 2.92
CA ALA A 22 -5.03 -10.64 2.35
C ALA A 22 -4.93 -9.22 2.63
N GLY A 23 -4.25 -8.46 2.59
CA GLY A 23 -4.21 -7.05 2.79
C GLY A 23 -3.06 -6.45 2.03
N ALA A 24 -2.87 -5.15 2.23
CA ALA A 24 -1.75 -4.46 1.65
C ALA A 24 -0.48 -4.72 2.46
N SER A 25 0.63 -4.82 1.79
CA SER A 25 1.92 -5.02 2.44
C SER A 25 2.97 -4.14 1.77
N ASN A 26 4.22 -4.30 2.15
CA ASN A 26 5.31 -3.49 1.62
C ASN A 26 5.32 -3.45 0.10
N PHE A 27 5.62 -2.32 -0.45
CA PHE A 27 5.67 -2.13 -1.89
C PHE A 27 6.74 -1.11 -2.25
N THR A 28 7.04 -1.04 -3.52
CA THR A 28 7.95 -0.04 -4.06
C THR A 28 7.13 1.10 -4.64
N LEU A 29 7.44 2.32 -4.24
CA LEU A 29 6.80 3.50 -4.81
C LEU A 29 7.74 4.12 -5.82
N VAL A 30 7.23 4.38 -7.01
CA VAL A 30 8.00 5.02 -8.07
C VAL A 30 7.39 6.39 -8.31
N ASN A 31 8.24 7.42 -8.29
CA ASN A 31 7.79 8.76 -8.61
C ASN A 31 7.90 8.95 -10.12
N GLY A 32 6.81 8.71 -10.82
CA GLY A 32 6.75 8.91 -12.27
C GLY A 32 6.43 10.34 -12.68
N THR A 33 6.33 11.26 -11.71
CA THR A 33 6.08 12.65 -12.03
C THR A 33 7.40 13.35 -12.41
N LYS A 34 7.29 14.55 -12.90
CA LYS A 34 8.47 15.28 -13.35
C LYS A 34 9.14 16.09 -12.26
N GLY A 35 8.64 16.03 -11.04
CA GLY A 35 9.19 16.84 -9.97
C GLY A 35 9.25 16.09 -8.66
N ALA A 36 9.85 16.74 -7.67
CA ALA A 36 9.88 16.20 -6.34
C ALA A 36 8.49 16.23 -5.72
N LEU A 37 8.17 15.25 -4.93
CA LEU A 37 6.92 15.21 -4.19
C LEU A 37 7.24 15.46 -2.72
N ALA A 38 6.36 16.17 -2.03
CA ALA A 38 6.53 16.47 -0.62
C ALA A 38 5.31 15.99 0.16
N GLU A 39 5.51 15.79 1.43
CA GLU A 39 4.39 15.47 2.34
C GLU A 39 3.57 14.28 1.88
N LEU A 40 4.25 13.21 1.54
CA LEU A 40 3.59 11.99 1.07
C LEU A 40 2.76 11.39 2.20
N SER A 41 1.49 11.16 1.94
CA SER A 41 0.57 10.59 2.92
C SER A 41 -0.39 9.62 2.30
N ILE A 42 -1.01 8.83 3.13
CA ILE A 42 -1.91 7.77 2.69
C ILE A 42 -3.10 7.70 3.63
N ARG A 43 -4.24 7.30 3.10
CA ARG A 43 -5.41 6.98 3.91
C ARG A 43 -6.14 5.80 3.27
N ARG A 44 -6.92 5.08 4.05
CA ARG A 44 -7.87 4.14 3.46
C ARG A 44 -8.89 4.92 2.66
N ALA A 45 -9.23 4.42 1.50
CA ALA A 45 -10.22 5.08 0.66
C ALA A 45 -11.54 5.23 1.43
N GLY A 46 -12.13 6.41 1.34
CA GLY A 46 -13.38 6.69 2.04
C GLY A 46 -13.24 7.15 3.49
N THR A 47 -12.02 7.27 4.00
CA THR A 47 -11.81 7.79 5.36
C THR A 47 -11.17 9.17 5.28
N ALA A 48 -11.05 9.82 6.44
CA ALA A 48 -10.46 11.14 6.50
C ALA A 48 -9.11 11.16 7.22
N GLU A 49 -8.59 9.99 7.62
CA GLU A 49 -7.39 9.97 8.42
C GLU A 49 -6.16 9.78 7.56
N TRP A 50 -5.46 10.84 7.31
CA TRP A 50 -4.21 10.80 6.57
C TRP A 50 -3.05 10.47 7.50
N LYS A 51 -2.17 9.58 7.07
CA LYS A 51 -0.97 9.22 7.80
C LYS A 51 0.23 9.47 6.90
N ALA A 52 1.33 9.89 7.51
CA ALA A 52 2.55 10.06 6.75
C ALA A 52 3.01 8.71 6.20
N LEU A 53 3.41 8.70 4.95
CA LEU A 53 3.87 7.47 4.31
C LEU A 53 5.40 7.39 4.26
N GLY A 54 6.07 8.48 4.57
CA GLY A 54 7.51 8.52 4.53
C GLY A 54 8.00 9.47 3.45
N ALA A 55 9.28 9.44 3.18
CA ALA A 55 9.87 10.32 2.19
C ALA A 55 9.54 9.81 0.78
N ALA A 56 9.16 10.72 -0.09
CA ALA A 56 8.92 10.37 -1.47
C ALA A 56 10.23 10.24 -2.22
N PRO A 57 10.33 9.31 -3.16
CA PRO A 57 11.50 9.24 -4.03
C PRO A 57 11.56 10.48 -4.91
N SER A 58 12.76 10.85 -5.33
CA SER A 58 12.91 11.95 -6.25
C SER A 58 12.33 11.60 -7.62
N ALA A 59 12.18 12.59 -8.48
CA ALA A 59 11.58 12.38 -9.79
C ALA A 59 12.29 11.26 -10.56
N GLY A 60 11.52 10.32 -11.04
CA GLY A 60 12.04 9.16 -11.77
C GLY A 60 12.64 8.07 -10.90
N ALA A 61 12.73 8.27 -9.60
CA ALA A 61 13.35 7.30 -8.71
C ALA A 61 12.31 6.43 -8.02
N ARG A 62 12.77 5.36 -7.37
CA ARG A 62 11.93 4.46 -6.63
C ARG A 62 12.42 4.31 -5.21
N GLY A 63 11.53 4.00 -4.31
CA GLY A 63 11.86 3.78 -2.92
C GLY A 63 10.97 2.70 -2.32
N ALA A 64 11.52 1.98 -1.35
CA ALA A 64 10.77 0.96 -0.67
C ALA A 64 9.88 1.61 0.39
N ILE A 65 8.62 1.21 0.43
CA ILE A 65 7.68 1.68 1.42
C ILE A 65 7.32 0.51 2.31
N GLN A 66 7.48 0.69 3.62
CA GLN A 66 7.06 -0.32 4.57
C GLN A 66 5.63 -0.03 4.96
N PHE A 67 4.77 -1.00 4.78
CA PHE A 67 3.36 -0.81 4.94
C PHE A 67 2.69 -2.13 5.31
N SER A 68 1.63 -2.05 6.08
CA SER A 68 0.82 -3.22 6.42
C SER A 68 -0.57 -2.74 6.81
N ASP A 69 -1.57 -3.23 6.13
CA ASP A 69 -2.96 -2.85 6.40
C ASP A 69 -3.86 -3.95 5.84
N PRO A 70 -4.92 -4.35 6.56
CA PRO A 70 -5.81 -5.39 6.04
C PRO A 70 -6.67 -4.95 4.85
N ASP A 71 -6.76 -3.66 4.56
CA ASP A 71 -7.52 -3.18 3.41
C ASP A 71 -6.67 -3.15 2.15
N CYS A 72 -7.30 -2.94 1.02
CA CYS A 72 -6.64 -2.92 -0.28
C CYS A 72 -6.70 -1.57 -0.98
N ALA A 73 -7.74 -0.78 -0.76
CA ALA A 73 -7.94 0.47 -1.49
C ALA A 73 -7.53 1.66 -0.64
N PHE A 74 -6.67 2.48 -1.21
CA PHE A 74 -6.11 3.63 -0.50
C PHE A 74 -6.07 4.86 -1.39
N ASP A 75 -6.05 6.03 -0.76
CA ASP A 75 -5.74 7.28 -1.45
C ASP A 75 -4.34 7.69 -1.02
N ILE A 76 -3.53 8.08 -1.97
CA ILE A 76 -2.19 8.59 -1.72
C ILE A 76 -2.18 10.07 -2.10
N ARG A 77 -1.58 10.89 -1.27
CA ARG A 77 -1.53 12.32 -1.51
C ARG A 77 -0.12 12.83 -1.32
N ALA A 78 0.27 13.77 -2.16
CA ALA A 78 1.54 14.48 -2.01
C ALA A 78 1.38 15.90 -2.51
N THR A 79 2.26 16.78 -2.05
CA THR A 79 2.30 18.14 -2.55
C THR A 79 3.23 18.18 -3.75
N VAL A 80 2.71 18.68 -4.86
CA VAL A 80 3.48 18.83 -6.09
C VAL A 80 3.89 20.29 -6.19
N PRO A 81 5.19 20.59 -6.30
CA PRO A 81 5.64 21.97 -6.39
C PRO A 81 4.95 22.71 -7.54
N GLY A 82 4.42 23.88 -7.22
CA GLY A 82 3.71 24.70 -8.19
C GLY A 82 2.26 24.32 -8.43
N SER A 83 1.82 23.18 -7.90
CA SER A 83 0.44 22.72 -8.11
C SER A 83 -0.31 22.47 -6.82
N GLY A 84 0.38 22.34 -5.70
CA GLY A 84 -0.26 22.05 -4.41
C GLY A 84 -0.54 20.57 -4.23
N PRO A 85 -1.47 20.22 -3.33
CA PRO A 85 -1.75 18.82 -3.03
C PRO A 85 -2.40 18.11 -4.22
N VAL A 86 -1.94 16.92 -4.50
CA VAL A 86 -2.50 16.05 -5.54
C VAL A 86 -2.81 14.72 -4.89
N THR A 87 -3.99 14.17 -5.20
CA THR A 87 -4.43 12.89 -4.66
C THR A 87 -4.53 11.86 -5.77
N TRP A 88 -3.90 10.70 -5.54
CA TRP A 88 -4.07 9.51 -6.36
C TRP A 88 -5.08 8.63 -5.63
N ALA A 89 -6.32 8.63 -6.12
CA ALA A 89 -7.43 7.97 -5.44
C ALA A 89 -7.58 6.52 -5.85
N GLY A 90 -8.02 5.70 -4.92
CA GLY A 90 -8.39 4.32 -5.23
C GLY A 90 -7.23 3.43 -5.63
N VAL A 91 -6.07 3.66 -5.03
CA VAL A 91 -4.89 2.86 -5.34
C VAL A 91 -5.00 1.49 -4.67
N ASN A 92 -4.87 0.43 -5.45
CA ASN A 92 -4.92 -0.92 -4.91
C ASN A 92 -3.51 -1.33 -4.50
N LEU A 93 -3.32 -1.59 -3.21
CA LEU A 93 -2.02 -1.99 -2.67
C LEU A 93 -1.96 -3.47 -2.29
N CYS A 94 -2.97 -4.24 -2.67
CA CYS A 94 -2.93 -5.68 -2.49
C CYS A 94 -2.37 -6.32 -3.76
N ASP A 95 -1.48 -7.30 -3.57
CA ASP A 95 -0.91 -8.08 -4.67
C ASP A 95 -0.13 -7.26 -5.68
N VAL A 96 0.50 -6.17 -5.24
CA VAL A 96 1.32 -5.36 -6.13
C VAL A 96 2.75 -5.34 -5.62
N LYS A 97 3.70 -5.25 -6.52
CA LYS A 97 5.11 -5.09 -6.18
C LYS A 97 5.49 -3.64 -6.20
N SER A 98 5.02 -2.90 -7.18
CA SER A 98 5.31 -1.47 -7.24
C SER A 98 4.12 -0.68 -7.75
N VAL A 99 4.10 0.56 -7.34
CA VAL A 99 3.10 1.54 -7.75
C VAL A 99 3.84 2.75 -8.27
N THR A 100 3.56 3.15 -9.48
CA THR A 100 4.14 4.35 -10.07
C THR A 100 3.10 5.46 -10.05
N LEU A 101 3.42 6.54 -9.38
CA LEU A 101 2.57 7.72 -9.35
C LEU A 101 2.83 8.54 -10.61
N GLN A 102 1.79 8.73 -11.41
CA GLN A 102 1.87 9.49 -12.64
C GLN A 102 0.99 10.74 -12.55
N ARG A 103 1.36 11.77 -13.27
CA ARG A 103 0.57 12.97 -13.31
C ARG A 103 0.82 13.75 -14.59
N ASP A 104 -0.26 14.22 -15.17
CA ASP A 104 -0.23 15.10 -16.34
C ASP A 104 -1.12 16.30 -16.01
N PRO A 105 -0.65 17.54 -16.21
CA PRO A 105 -1.46 18.72 -15.87
C PRO A 105 -2.82 18.74 -16.58
N SER A 106 -2.95 18.13 -17.73
CA SER A 106 -4.23 18.13 -18.45
C SER A 106 -5.00 16.84 -18.27
N ALA A 107 -4.35 15.73 -18.02
CA ALA A 107 -5.03 14.43 -17.88
C ALA A 107 -5.30 14.03 -16.43
N GLY A 108 -4.65 14.66 -15.46
CA GLY A 108 -4.85 14.36 -14.05
C GLY A 108 -3.82 13.38 -13.51
N ALA A 109 -4.18 12.72 -12.42
CA ALA A 109 -3.29 11.82 -11.71
C ALA A 109 -3.78 10.38 -11.85
N TRP A 110 -2.86 9.46 -12.05
CA TRP A 110 -3.18 8.04 -12.12
C TRP A 110 -1.98 7.23 -11.64
N VAL A 111 -2.17 5.92 -11.49
CA VAL A 111 -1.06 5.04 -11.11
C VAL A 111 -0.93 3.92 -12.12
N ASP A 112 0.30 3.45 -12.25
CA ASP A 112 0.58 2.20 -12.95
C ASP A 112 1.08 1.19 -11.94
N TYR A 113 0.79 -0.07 -12.16
CA TYR A 113 1.15 -1.13 -11.23
C TYR A 113 2.09 -2.14 -11.86
N ASP A 114 2.94 -2.71 -11.03
CA ASP A 114 3.71 -3.89 -11.39
C ASP A 114 3.40 -4.96 -10.33
N GLN A 115 2.96 -6.08 -10.80
CA GLN A 115 2.54 -7.18 -9.91
C GLN A 115 3.58 -8.30 -9.84
#